data_3847e48a9adcfd0ad8cefc8d12e230ea
#
_entry.id   3847e48a9adcfd0ad8cefc8d12e230ea
#
_cell.length_a   1.000
_cell.length_b   1.000
_cell.length_c   1.000
_cell.angle_alpha   90.00
_cell.angle_beta   90.00
_cell.angle_gamma   90.00
#
_symmetry.space_group_name_H-M   'P 1'
#
loop_
_entity.id
_entity.type
_entity.pdbx_description
1 polymer ?
#
loop_
_entity_poly.entity_id
_entity_poly.type
_entity_poly.pdbx_seq_one_letter_code
_entity_poly.pdbx_strand_id
1 'polypeptide(L)'
;MVARFTSERYFKAFCALQLELNYATLGWRENVLNAQSQPLPDTYQRDLHYIQLPVLARLAWGREKRGLMGYVLAGPQVGYCFKEHTKSSAFTLDSEGNPDRPNGMFAQYGMPIQKKFDYGITAGAGMELTTNIGHFLIEGRYYYGLSDIYKNSKKDVFSRSNNGAIVAKVTYLFDVKK
;
A
#
# COMPACT_ATOMS: atom_id res chain seq x y z
N MET A 1 2.22 -12.01 -8.25
CA MET A 1 2.36 -12.39 -9.69
C MET A 1 2.36 -11.13 -10.52
N VAL A 2 3.23 -11.03 -11.52
CA VAL A 2 3.33 -9.87 -12.41
C VAL A 2 3.25 -10.35 -13.85
N ALA A 3 2.39 -9.73 -14.65
CA ALA A 3 2.33 -9.91 -16.09
C ALA A 3 2.56 -8.55 -16.77
N ARG A 4 3.40 -8.54 -17.78
CA ARG A 4 3.74 -7.32 -18.53
C ARG A 4 3.46 -7.53 -20.02
N PHE A 5 2.71 -6.62 -20.60
CA PHE A 5 2.43 -6.55 -22.04
C PHE A 5 3.15 -5.34 -22.59
N THR A 6 4.17 -5.57 -23.42
CA THR A 6 4.94 -4.50 -24.08
C THR A 6 4.25 -4.09 -25.37
N SER A 7 4.16 -2.80 -25.60
CA SER A 7 3.69 -2.19 -26.83
C SER A 7 4.84 -1.56 -27.61
N GLU A 8 4.53 -1.02 -28.77
CA GLU A 8 5.51 -0.34 -29.63
C GLU A 8 6.14 0.90 -28.95
N ARG A 9 7.25 1.34 -29.50
CA ARG A 9 8.03 2.47 -29.00
C ARG A 9 7.36 3.80 -29.39
N TYR A 10 6.91 4.57 -28.38
CA TYR A 10 6.39 5.93 -28.56
C TYR A 10 7.34 6.96 -27.92
N PHE A 11 7.56 8.10 -28.58
CA PHE A 11 8.36 9.22 -28.05
C PHE A 11 9.75 8.81 -27.49
N LYS A 12 10.44 7.88 -28.14
CA LYS A 12 11.73 7.30 -27.67
C LYS A 12 11.64 6.55 -26.34
N ALA A 13 10.47 6.27 -25.85
CA ALA A 13 10.22 5.45 -24.66
C ALA A 13 9.56 4.13 -25.03
N PHE A 14 9.85 3.08 -24.27
CA PHE A 14 9.15 1.81 -24.38
C PHE A 14 7.91 1.84 -23.48
N CYS A 15 6.75 1.69 -24.09
CA CYS A 15 5.47 1.67 -23.38
C CYS A 15 5.08 0.23 -23.06
N ALA A 16 4.58 0.00 -21.85
CA ALA A 16 4.07 -1.29 -21.45
C ALA A 16 2.85 -1.12 -20.52
N LEU A 17 1.95 -2.09 -20.55
CA LEU A 17 0.90 -2.27 -19.56
C LEU A 17 1.35 -3.39 -18.60
N GLN A 18 1.34 -3.12 -17.32
CA GLN A 18 1.74 -4.06 -16.27
C GLN A 18 0.55 -4.37 -15.37
N LEU A 19 0.18 -5.64 -15.33
CA LEU A 19 -0.86 -6.17 -14.45
C LEU A 19 -0.20 -6.98 -13.35
N GLU A 20 -0.68 -6.82 -12.12
CA GLU A 20 -0.14 -7.55 -10.99
C GLU A 20 -1.24 -8.09 -10.10
N LEU A 21 -0.93 -9.20 -9.42
CA LEU A 21 -1.70 -9.70 -8.32
C LEU A 21 -0.78 -9.76 -7.10
N ASN A 22 -1.08 -8.95 -6.10
CA ASN A 22 -0.26 -8.79 -4.91
C ASN A 22 -1.05 -9.18 -3.66
N TYR A 23 -0.37 -9.83 -2.73
CA TYR A 23 -0.79 -9.91 -1.35
C TYR A 23 -0.06 -8.82 -0.57
N ALA A 24 -0.79 -8.05 0.22
CA ALA A 24 -0.22 -6.99 1.05
C ALA A 24 -0.83 -7.02 2.46
N THR A 25 0.00 -6.73 3.44
CA THR A 25 -0.45 -6.42 4.79
C THR A 25 -0.25 -4.92 4.98
N LEU A 26 -1.36 -4.22 5.11
CA LEU A 26 -1.41 -2.80 5.44
C LEU A 26 -1.91 -2.67 6.88
N GLY A 27 -1.64 -1.54 7.50
CA GLY A 27 -2.12 -1.33 8.86
C GLY A 27 -1.38 -0.20 9.56
N TRP A 28 -1.62 -0.08 10.84
CA TRP A 28 -0.96 0.93 11.66
C TRP A 28 -0.62 0.39 13.04
N ARG A 29 0.35 1.03 13.63
CA ARG A 29 0.74 0.83 15.01
C ARG A 29 0.72 2.17 15.72
N GLU A 30 0.09 2.22 16.88
CA GLU A 30 0.02 3.43 17.68
C GLU A 30 1.16 3.47 18.70
N ASN A 31 1.80 4.62 18.79
CA ASN A 31 2.59 5.00 19.97
C ASN A 31 1.62 5.67 20.93
N VAL A 32 1.21 4.91 21.93
CA VAL A 32 0.13 5.32 22.81
C VAL A 32 0.63 6.37 23.80
N LEU A 33 -0.10 7.48 23.89
CA LEU A 33 0.13 8.56 24.84
C LEU A 33 -1.07 8.70 25.77
N ASN A 34 -0.86 9.16 27.01
CA ASN A 34 -1.95 9.53 27.92
C ASN A 34 -2.49 10.93 27.60
N ALA A 35 -3.52 11.36 28.36
CA ALA A 35 -4.12 12.69 28.21
C ALA A 35 -3.11 13.85 28.39
N GLN A 36 -2.01 13.63 29.10
CA GLN A 36 -0.92 14.59 29.32
C GLN A 36 0.22 14.46 28.27
N SER A 37 0.00 13.71 27.19
CA SER A 37 0.98 13.45 26.12
C SER A 37 2.24 12.70 26.58
N GLN A 38 2.15 11.93 27.67
CA GLN A 38 3.24 11.07 28.13
C GLN A 38 3.08 9.65 27.53
N PRO A 39 4.19 8.95 27.19
CA PRO A 39 4.13 7.62 26.63
C PRO A 39 3.60 6.60 27.65
N LEU A 40 2.65 5.80 27.21
CA LEU A 40 2.11 4.67 27.96
C LEU A 40 2.73 3.36 27.46
N PRO A 41 2.79 2.31 28.30
CA PRO A 41 3.25 0.97 27.91
C PRO A 41 2.24 0.25 27.03
N ASP A 42 1.08 0.84 26.79
CA ASP A 42 0.02 0.28 25.97
C ASP A 42 0.46 0.12 24.52
N THR A 43 0.00 -0.94 23.88
CA THR A 43 0.26 -1.18 22.45
C THR A 43 -1.03 -1.45 21.73
N TYR A 44 -1.19 -0.82 20.57
CA TYR A 44 -2.27 -1.10 19.65
C TYR A 44 -1.70 -1.22 18.23
N GLN A 45 -1.94 -2.36 17.61
CA GLN A 45 -1.53 -2.63 16.24
C GLN A 45 -2.69 -3.28 15.50
N ARG A 46 -2.93 -2.82 14.29
CA ARG A 46 -3.93 -3.39 13.41
C ARG A 46 -3.32 -3.75 12.08
N ASP A 47 -3.48 -5.01 11.70
CA ASP A 47 -2.97 -5.57 10.45
C ASP A 47 -4.17 -5.95 9.56
N LEU A 48 -4.18 -5.42 8.36
CA LEU A 48 -5.21 -5.62 7.35
C LEU A 48 -4.62 -6.35 6.16
N HIS A 49 -5.16 -7.51 5.84
CA HIS A 49 -4.66 -8.35 4.76
C HIS A 49 -5.46 -8.12 3.49
N TYR A 50 -4.77 -7.66 2.45
CA TYR A 50 -5.36 -7.31 1.16
C TYR A 50 -4.87 -8.23 0.05
N ILE A 51 -5.77 -8.53 -0.88
CA ILE A 51 -5.43 -8.91 -2.25
C ILE A 51 -5.57 -7.64 -3.09
N GLN A 52 -4.52 -7.30 -3.84
CA GLN A 52 -4.45 -6.06 -4.63
C GLN A 52 -4.19 -6.35 -6.09
N LEU A 53 -4.86 -5.60 -6.95
CA LEU A 53 -4.76 -5.69 -8.41
C LEU A 53 -4.41 -4.32 -8.99
N PRO A 54 -3.14 -3.94 -9.08
CA PRO A 54 -2.72 -2.74 -9.80
C PRO A 54 -2.69 -2.98 -11.30
N VAL A 55 -3.15 -1.97 -12.05
CA VAL A 55 -3.09 -1.89 -13.51
C VAL A 55 -2.26 -0.65 -13.86
N LEU A 56 -1.02 -0.85 -14.29
CA LEU A 56 -0.04 0.22 -14.38
C LEU A 56 0.42 0.44 -15.81
N ALA A 57 0.35 1.69 -16.27
CA ALA A 57 1.06 2.13 -17.45
C ALA A 57 2.54 2.36 -17.09
N ARG A 58 3.44 1.83 -17.89
CA ARG A 58 4.89 1.91 -17.69
C ARG A 58 5.55 2.57 -18.88
N LEU A 59 6.44 3.52 -18.61
CA LEU A 59 7.29 4.17 -19.59
C LEU A 59 8.74 3.92 -19.20
N ALA A 60 9.53 3.37 -20.11
CA ALA A 60 10.91 2.99 -19.86
C ALA A 60 11.85 3.58 -20.91
N TRP A 61 13.06 3.93 -20.48
CA TRP A 61 14.14 4.47 -21.31
C TRP A 61 15.43 3.71 -21.03
N GLY A 62 16.18 3.38 -22.07
CA GLY A 62 17.46 2.68 -21.95
C GLY A 62 17.69 1.64 -23.02
N ARG A 63 18.43 0.58 -22.68
CA ARG A 63 18.80 -0.50 -23.61
C ARG A 63 17.85 -1.68 -23.45
N GLU A 64 17.05 -1.95 -24.48
CA GLU A 64 16.02 -3.01 -24.46
C GLU A 64 16.59 -4.43 -24.46
N LYS A 65 17.57 -4.71 -25.35
CA LYS A 65 18.03 -6.10 -25.57
C LYS A 65 18.98 -6.62 -24.51
N ARG A 66 19.86 -5.77 -23.98
CA ARG A 66 20.78 -6.07 -22.87
C ARG A 66 21.24 -4.78 -22.23
N GLY A 67 21.12 -4.68 -20.92
CA GLY A 67 21.61 -3.54 -20.17
C GLY A 67 20.57 -2.95 -19.22
N LEU A 68 20.84 -1.73 -18.81
CA LEU A 68 20.03 -1.03 -17.82
C LEU A 68 18.99 -0.14 -18.47
N MET A 69 17.77 -0.20 -17.98
CA MET A 69 16.67 0.71 -18.29
C MET A 69 16.14 1.35 -17.00
N GLY A 70 15.92 2.67 -17.04
CA GLY A 70 15.11 3.36 -16.06
C GLY A 70 13.66 3.40 -16.50
N TYR A 71 12.70 3.36 -15.57
CA TYR A 71 11.29 3.47 -15.90
C TYR A 71 10.50 4.20 -14.82
N VAL A 72 9.38 4.75 -15.25
CA VAL A 72 8.31 5.23 -14.38
C VAL A 72 7.03 4.45 -14.66
N LEU A 73 6.18 4.35 -13.67
CA LEU A 73 4.91 3.67 -13.80
C LEU A 73 3.85 4.39 -12.97
N ALA A 74 2.61 4.37 -13.46
CA ALA A 74 1.48 4.89 -12.73
C ALA A 74 0.19 4.22 -13.22
N GLY A 75 -0.80 4.15 -12.34
CA GLY A 75 -2.12 3.65 -12.71
C GLY A 75 -3.03 3.38 -11.53
N PRO A 76 -4.27 2.97 -11.80
CA PRO A 76 -5.22 2.59 -10.78
C PRO A 76 -4.82 1.28 -10.10
N GLN A 77 -5.17 1.18 -8.83
CA GLN A 77 -5.05 -0.03 -8.03
C GLN A 77 -6.34 -0.25 -7.26
N VAL A 78 -6.83 -1.47 -7.30
CA VAL A 78 -7.95 -1.91 -6.47
C VAL A 78 -7.47 -2.97 -5.50
N GLY A 79 -8.12 -3.03 -4.33
CA GLY A 79 -7.78 -3.98 -3.28
C GLY A 79 -9.01 -4.47 -2.55
N TYR A 80 -8.94 -5.69 -2.04
CA TYR A 80 -9.97 -6.26 -1.19
C TYR A 80 -9.38 -6.76 0.12
N CYS A 81 -9.86 -6.22 1.24
CA CYS A 81 -9.50 -6.66 2.58
C CYS A 81 -10.28 -7.92 2.94
N PHE A 82 -9.61 -9.06 2.99
CA PHE A 82 -10.25 -10.34 3.30
C PHE A 82 -10.04 -10.79 4.75
N LYS A 83 -9.05 -10.22 5.45
CA LYS A 83 -8.76 -10.55 6.85
C LYS A 83 -8.24 -9.32 7.58
N GLU A 84 -8.70 -9.17 8.81
CA GLU A 84 -8.18 -8.18 9.75
C GLU A 84 -7.68 -8.86 11.02
N HIS A 85 -6.62 -8.33 11.60
CA HIS A 85 -6.06 -8.79 12.85
C HIS A 85 -5.68 -7.60 13.72
N THR A 86 -6.16 -7.61 14.97
CA THR A 86 -5.86 -6.57 15.95
C THR A 86 -5.05 -7.19 17.08
N LYS A 87 -3.95 -6.55 17.43
CA LYS A 87 -3.15 -6.85 18.63
C LYS A 87 -3.21 -5.62 19.53
N SER A 88 -3.70 -5.80 20.75
CA SER A 88 -3.71 -4.76 21.76
C SER A 88 -3.27 -5.34 23.10
N SER A 89 -2.58 -4.54 23.90
CA SER A 89 -2.40 -4.81 25.32
C SER A 89 -3.69 -4.49 26.09
N ALA A 90 -3.75 -4.80 27.37
CA ALA A 90 -4.72 -4.17 28.26
C ALA A 90 -4.49 -2.65 28.25
N PHE A 91 -5.57 -1.88 28.19
CA PHE A 91 -5.46 -0.43 28.19
C PHE A 91 -5.34 0.12 29.60
N THR A 92 -4.49 1.13 29.77
CA THR A 92 -4.49 1.98 30.95
C THR A 92 -5.78 2.80 30.93
N LEU A 93 -6.51 2.77 32.04
CA LEU A 93 -7.82 3.43 32.16
C LEU A 93 -7.65 4.78 32.90
N ASP A 94 -8.49 5.73 32.52
CA ASP A 94 -8.67 7.00 33.24
C ASP A 94 -9.55 6.83 34.50
N SER A 95 -9.85 7.93 35.18
CA SER A 95 -10.70 7.92 36.39
C SER A 95 -12.18 7.56 36.10
N GLU A 96 -12.60 7.58 34.85
CA GLU A 96 -13.95 7.26 34.39
C GLU A 96 -14.05 5.81 33.87
N GLY A 97 -12.93 5.10 33.83
CA GLY A 97 -12.87 3.71 33.34
C GLY A 97 -12.75 3.59 31.82
N ASN A 98 -12.45 4.68 31.13
CA ASN A 98 -12.18 4.67 29.69
C ASN A 98 -10.67 4.56 29.41
N PRO A 99 -10.25 4.11 28.22
CA PRO A 99 -8.83 4.18 27.83
C PRO A 99 -8.30 5.59 27.96
N ASP A 100 -7.22 5.78 28.75
CA ASP A 100 -6.58 7.08 28.95
C ASP A 100 -5.90 7.53 27.65
N ARG A 101 -6.55 8.44 26.93
CA ARG A 101 -6.11 8.91 25.61
C ARG A 101 -6.29 10.43 25.49
N PRO A 102 -5.43 11.11 24.73
CA PRO A 102 -5.59 12.51 24.44
C PRO A 102 -6.94 12.78 23.78
N ASN A 103 -7.69 13.74 24.33
CA ASN A 103 -9.02 14.12 23.84
C ASN A 103 -10.06 12.99 23.81
N GLY A 104 -9.90 11.92 24.59
CA GLY A 104 -10.83 10.80 24.62
C GLY A 104 -10.92 10.03 23.30
N MET A 105 -9.87 10.04 22.48
CA MET A 105 -9.86 9.39 21.16
C MET A 105 -9.61 7.88 21.27
N PHE A 106 -10.64 7.12 21.62
CA PHE A 106 -10.60 5.65 21.68
C PHE A 106 -11.70 4.96 20.85
N ALA A 107 -12.56 5.73 20.17
CA ALA A 107 -13.69 5.19 19.43
C ALA A 107 -13.30 4.21 18.30
N GLN A 108 -12.05 4.27 17.83
CA GLN A 108 -11.51 3.39 16.77
C GLN A 108 -11.14 1.98 17.27
N TYR A 109 -10.97 1.81 18.59
CA TYR A 109 -10.53 0.54 19.16
C TYR A 109 -11.64 -0.50 19.04
N GLY A 110 -11.31 -1.61 18.38
CA GLY A 110 -12.27 -2.70 18.17
C GLY A 110 -13.30 -2.46 17.05
N MET A 111 -13.32 -1.29 16.38
CA MET A 111 -14.22 -1.10 15.24
C MET A 111 -13.85 -2.05 14.07
N PRO A 112 -14.78 -2.85 13.55
CA PRO A 112 -14.53 -3.66 12.36
C PRO A 112 -14.37 -2.76 11.13
N ILE A 113 -13.59 -3.22 10.14
CA ILE A 113 -13.49 -2.55 8.85
C ILE A 113 -14.84 -2.58 8.14
N GLN A 114 -15.39 -1.40 7.89
CA GLN A 114 -16.73 -1.27 7.30
C GLN A 114 -16.71 -1.35 5.78
N LYS A 115 -15.63 -0.87 5.15
CA LYS A 115 -15.42 -0.93 3.70
C LYS A 115 -14.21 -1.81 3.40
N LYS A 116 -14.48 -3.03 2.94
CA LYS A 116 -13.45 -4.01 2.59
C LYS A 116 -12.82 -3.76 1.21
N PHE A 117 -13.49 -3.02 0.35
CA PHE A 117 -13.01 -2.68 -0.97
C PHE A 117 -12.27 -1.35 -0.92
N ASP A 118 -11.01 -1.38 -1.36
CA ASP A 118 -10.11 -0.25 -1.43
C ASP A 118 -9.76 0.05 -2.89
N TYR A 119 -9.67 1.30 -3.24
CA TYR A 119 -9.23 1.74 -4.56
C TYR A 119 -8.42 3.03 -4.45
N GLY A 120 -7.48 3.18 -5.35
CA GLY A 120 -6.57 4.32 -5.34
C GLY A 120 -5.68 4.37 -6.56
N ILE A 121 -4.64 5.18 -6.44
CA ILE A 121 -3.64 5.39 -7.49
C ILE A 121 -2.28 4.95 -6.96
N THR A 122 -1.56 4.20 -7.77
CA THR A 122 -0.17 3.84 -7.54
C THR A 122 0.71 4.54 -8.55
N ALA A 123 1.79 5.14 -8.09
CA ALA A 123 2.84 5.70 -8.94
C ALA A 123 4.21 5.32 -8.39
N GLY A 124 5.20 5.19 -9.29
CA GLY A 124 6.55 4.84 -8.88
C GLY A 124 7.57 4.92 -9.99
N ALA A 125 8.80 4.59 -9.62
CA ALA A 125 9.93 4.53 -10.53
C ALA A 125 10.83 3.35 -10.19
N GLY A 126 11.59 2.89 -11.16
CA GLY A 126 12.49 1.78 -10.97
C GLY A 126 13.55 1.66 -12.04
N MET A 127 14.37 0.65 -11.86
CA MET A 127 15.39 0.24 -12.81
C MET A 127 15.22 -1.23 -13.16
N GLU A 128 15.47 -1.55 -14.42
CA GLU A 128 15.43 -2.91 -14.93
C GLU A 128 16.77 -3.24 -15.58
N LEU A 129 17.34 -4.36 -15.16
CA LEU A 129 18.53 -4.95 -15.78
C LEU A 129 18.09 -6.14 -16.63
N THR A 130 18.18 -5.99 -17.94
CA THR A 130 17.91 -7.07 -18.90
C THR A 130 19.16 -7.91 -19.12
N THR A 131 19.02 -9.21 -18.88
CA THR A 131 20.07 -10.22 -19.03
C THR A 131 19.63 -11.33 -19.99
N ASN A 132 20.52 -12.29 -20.29
CA ASN A 132 20.19 -13.45 -21.14
C ASN A 132 19.25 -14.46 -20.46
N ILE A 133 19.14 -14.38 -19.14
CA ILE A 133 18.34 -15.32 -18.34
C ILE A 133 17.02 -14.70 -17.88
N GLY A 134 16.79 -13.41 -18.13
CA GLY A 134 15.59 -12.69 -17.74
C GLY A 134 15.86 -11.25 -17.29
N HIS A 135 14.88 -10.66 -16.65
CA HIS A 135 14.87 -9.26 -16.25
C HIS A 135 14.84 -9.13 -14.73
N PHE A 136 15.77 -8.37 -14.18
CA PHE A 136 15.80 -8.03 -12.74
C PHE A 136 15.32 -6.59 -12.57
N LEU A 137 14.30 -6.39 -11.76
CA LEU A 137 13.69 -5.09 -11.53
C LEU A 137 13.82 -4.72 -10.06
N ILE A 138 14.19 -3.46 -9.81
CA ILE A 138 14.12 -2.83 -8.49
C ILE A 138 13.27 -1.59 -8.65
N GLU A 139 12.23 -1.43 -7.81
CA GLU A 139 11.32 -0.32 -7.92
C GLU A 139 10.85 0.19 -6.55
N GLY A 140 10.60 1.50 -6.49
CA GLY A 140 9.94 2.18 -5.39
C GLY A 140 8.60 2.71 -5.86
N ARG A 141 7.54 2.50 -5.06
CA ARG A 141 6.17 2.93 -5.36
C ARG A 141 5.54 3.62 -4.17
N TYR A 142 4.64 4.52 -4.48
CA TYR A 142 3.71 5.09 -3.53
C TYR A 142 2.28 4.76 -3.95
N TYR A 143 1.51 4.19 -3.03
CA TYR A 143 0.08 3.97 -3.17
C TYR A 143 -0.67 5.04 -2.38
N TYR A 144 -1.63 5.69 -3.03
CA TYR A 144 -2.55 6.63 -2.42
C TYR A 144 -3.98 6.12 -2.56
N GLY A 145 -4.56 5.67 -1.44
CA GLY A 145 -5.96 5.23 -1.38
C GLY A 145 -6.91 6.41 -1.49
N LEU A 146 -7.94 6.26 -2.29
CA LEU A 146 -9.03 7.23 -2.47
C LEU A 146 -10.27 6.83 -1.68
N SER A 147 -10.35 5.56 -1.26
CA SER A 147 -11.44 5.05 -0.43
C SER A 147 -11.10 5.16 1.05
N ASP A 148 -12.11 5.43 1.86
CA ASP A 148 -12.01 5.34 3.32
C ASP A 148 -12.29 3.91 3.79
N ILE A 149 -11.58 3.47 4.82
CA ILE A 149 -11.73 2.14 5.46
C ILE A 149 -13.00 2.11 6.32
N TYR A 150 -13.35 3.26 6.90
CA TYR A 150 -14.55 3.47 7.70
C TYR A 150 -15.59 4.31 6.94
N LYS A 151 -16.85 4.23 7.32
CA LYS A 151 -17.92 5.12 6.83
C LYS A 151 -17.87 6.45 7.59
N ASN A 152 -16.83 7.23 7.34
CA ASN A 152 -16.64 8.50 8.01
C ASN A 152 -17.45 9.61 7.36
N SER A 153 -17.92 10.55 8.17
CA SER A 153 -18.46 11.84 7.75
C SER A 153 -17.53 12.97 8.18
N LYS A 154 -17.68 14.15 7.58
CA LYS A 154 -16.90 15.33 7.99
C LYS A 154 -17.13 15.78 9.45
N LYS A 155 -18.14 15.20 10.11
CA LYS A 155 -18.50 15.48 11.51
C LYS A 155 -17.91 14.49 12.50
N ASP A 156 -17.32 13.39 12.01
CA ASP A 156 -16.73 12.37 12.86
C ASP A 156 -15.31 12.77 13.27
N VAL A 157 -14.82 12.18 14.35
CA VAL A 157 -13.47 12.40 14.91
C VAL A 157 -12.38 12.14 13.85
N PHE A 158 -12.66 11.23 12.91
CA PHE A 158 -11.81 10.97 11.75
C PHE A 158 -12.52 11.41 10.48
N SER A 159 -12.14 12.55 9.93
CA SER A 159 -12.70 13.04 8.67
C SER A 159 -12.22 12.23 7.46
N ARG A 160 -11.16 11.43 7.59
CA ARG A 160 -10.54 10.62 6.55
C ARG A 160 -9.82 9.40 7.12
N SER A 161 -9.96 8.25 6.49
CA SER A 161 -9.33 6.98 6.89
C SER A 161 -8.86 6.18 5.69
N ASN A 162 -8.16 6.84 4.76
CA ASN A 162 -7.65 6.19 3.56
C ASN A 162 -6.28 5.52 3.80
N ASN A 163 -6.01 4.48 3.02
CA ASN A 163 -4.73 3.80 3.03
C ASN A 163 -3.66 4.62 2.29
N GLY A 164 -2.44 4.60 2.81
CA GLY A 164 -1.25 5.10 2.12
C GLY A 164 -0.09 4.14 2.37
N ALA A 165 0.68 3.80 1.33
CA ALA A 165 1.80 2.88 1.48
C ALA A 165 2.97 3.24 0.57
N ILE A 166 4.19 3.13 1.12
CA ILE A 166 5.43 3.13 0.37
C ILE A 166 5.85 1.67 0.21
N VAL A 167 6.12 1.24 -1.02
CA VAL A 167 6.48 -0.13 -1.36
C VAL A 167 7.83 -0.14 -2.07
N ALA A 168 8.79 -0.87 -1.54
CA ALA A 168 10.01 -1.26 -2.25
C ALA A 168 9.83 -2.68 -2.77
N LYS A 169 10.15 -2.92 -4.03
CA LYS A 169 9.89 -4.21 -4.69
C LYS A 169 11.11 -4.64 -5.50
N VAL A 170 11.45 -5.91 -5.39
CA VAL A 170 12.40 -6.60 -6.27
C VAL A 170 11.63 -7.66 -7.04
N THR A 171 11.82 -7.69 -8.35
CA THR A 171 11.09 -8.62 -9.23
C THR A 171 12.05 -9.27 -10.21
N TYR A 172 11.88 -10.55 -10.43
CA TYR A 172 12.49 -11.28 -11.52
C TYR A 172 11.40 -11.68 -12.53
N LEU A 173 11.61 -11.32 -13.79
CA LEU A 173 10.75 -11.73 -14.90
C LEU A 173 11.54 -12.63 -15.85
N PHE A 174 10.93 -13.68 -16.28
CA PHE A 174 11.45 -14.55 -17.34
C PHE A 174 10.59 -14.41 -18.60
N ASP A 175 11.24 -14.47 -19.76
CA ASP A 175 10.54 -14.40 -21.03
C ASP A 175 9.86 -15.73 -21.34
N VAL A 176 8.55 -15.69 -21.52
CA VAL A 176 7.82 -16.83 -22.04
C VAL A 176 7.97 -16.81 -23.55
N LYS A 177 8.88 -17.63 -24.07
CA LYS A 177 8.99 -17.80 -25.54
C LYS A 177 7.66 -18.33 -26.08
N LYS A 178 7.12 -17.58 -27.06
CA LYS A 178 6.11 -18.11 -27.98
C LYS A 178 6.74 -19.04 -28.97
#